data_b73b68f18faf3c368173d7cab2b668cb
#
_entry.id   b73b68f18faf3c368173d7cab2b668cb
#
_cell.length_a   1.000
_cell.length_b   1.000
_cell.length_c   1.000
_cell.angle_alpha   90.00
_cell.angle_beta   90.00
_cell.angle_gamma   90.00
#
_symmetry.space_group_name_H-M   'P 1'
#
loop_
_entity.id
_entity.type
_entity.pdbx_description
1 polymer ?
#
loop_
_entity_poly.entity_id
_entity_poly.type
_entity_poly.pdbx_seq_one_letter_code
_entity_poly.pdbx_strand_id
1 'polypeptide(L)'
;MKTGFLASVAIAVAMLAAPAAMNSAGAAEYTTILLDKVVNRTPDQTWAKIGPYCAIATWLKVTCVITNNVTGTPVGSNRLLNGNNNEIMVAATPYSYTYTQPSSTILYHGTLAVEPLDRGRQSKIVYSLFYDQAPLGTDQAKAENRATRTKRFNEALDAMKAMAEAQ
;
A
#
# COMPACT_ATOMS: atom_id res chain seq x y z
N MET A 1 -69.57 -58.57 9.56
CA MET A 1 -68.78 -57.68 8.67
C MET A 1 -68.43 -56.45 9.44
N LYS A 2 -67.16 -56.27 9.87
CA LYS A 2 -66.67 -55.06 10.56
C LYS A 2 -65.54 -54.49 9.74
N THR A 3 -65.77 -53.41 9.11
CA THR A 3 -64.78 -52.58 8.36
C THR A 3 -64.00 -51.72 9.30
N GLY A 4 -62.67 -51.95 9.42
CA GLY A 4 -61.79 -51.15 10.18
C GLY A 4 -61.21 -49.97 9.31
N PHE A 5 -61.39 -48.75 9.78
CA PHE A 5 -60.77 -47.55 9.22
C PHE A 5 -59.35 -47.37 9.79
N LEU A 6 -58.36 -47.42 8.96
CA LEU A 6 -57.00 -47.07 9.31
C LEU A 6 -56.80 -45.57 9.03
N ALA A 7 -56.60 -44.80 10.08
CA ALA A 7 -56.26 -43.40 9.98
C ALA A 7 -54.74 -43.26 9.84
N SER A 8 -54.27 -42.76 8.70
CA SER A 8 -52.85 -42.41 8.46
C SER A 8 -52.56 -41.02 9.03
N VAL A 9 -51.68 -40.97 10.02
CA VAL A 9 -51.17 -39.70 10.57
C VAL A 9 -49.96 -39.28 9.73
N ALA A 10 -50.08 -38.21 8.98
CA ALA A 10 -48.97 -37.59 8.27
C ALA A 10 -48.27 -36.59 9.20
N ILE A 11 -47.03 -36.91 9.59
CA ILE A 11 -46.16 -36.03 10.36
C ILE A 11 -45.46 -35.07 9.38
N ALA A 12 -45.86 -33.81 9.36
CA ALA A 12 -45.16 -32.76 8.60
C ALA A 12 -43.95 -32.28 9.41
N VAL A 13 -42.74 -32.61 8.94
CA VAL A 13 -41.49 -32.07 9.50
C VAL A 13 -41.26 -30.69 8.86
N ALA A 14 -41.52 -29.63 9.63
CA ALA A 14 -41.16 -28.25 9.26
C ALA A 14 -39.65 -28.05 9.47
N MET A 15 -38.87 -28.05 8.39
CA MET A 15 -37.45 -27.63 8.44
C MET A 15 -37.43 -26.12 8.57
N LEU A 16 -37.10 -25.62 9.77
CA LEU A 16 -36.70 -24.25 10.00
C LEU A 16 -35.31 -24.03 9.41
N ALA A 17 -35.23 -23.48 8.20
CA ALA A 17 -33.99 -22.96 7.65
C ALA A 17 -33.64 -21.67 8.41
N ALA A 18 -32.68 -21.72 9.33
CA ALA A 18 -32.09 -20.53 9.91
C ALA A 18 -31.38 -19.74 8.81
N PRO A 19 -31.63 -18.41 8.65
CA PRO A 19 -30.86 -17.62 7.72
C PRO A 19 -29.40 -17.61 8.19
N ALA A 20 -28.50 -18.19 7.39
CA ALA A 20 -27.06 -17.99 7.59
C ALA A 20 -26.80 -16.49 7.47
N ALA A 21 -26.43 -15.84 8.57
CA ALA A 21 -25.92 -14.50 8.55
C ALA A 21 -24.64 -14.50 7.70
N MET A 22 -24.76 -14.13 6.44
CA MET A 22 -23.61 -13.83 5.61
C MET A 22 -22.98 -12.60 6.25
N ASN A 23 -21.86 -12.81 6.97
CA ASN A 23 -20.96 -11.71 7.29
C ASN A 23 -20.51 -11.14 5.94
N SER A 24 -21.14 -10.06 5.48
CA SER A 24 -20.64 -9.27 4.37
C SER A 24 -19.30 -8.72 4.84
N ALA A 25 -18.18 -9.31 4.36
CA ALA A 25 -16.91 -8.62 4.40
C ALA A 25 -17.17 -7.24 3.78
N GLY A 26 -16.97 -6.18 4.55
CA GLY A 26 -17.21 -4.81 4.06
C GLY A 26 -16.48 -4.63 2.74
N ALA A 27 -17.14 -3.99 1.77
CA ALA A 27 -16.51 -3.71 0.49
C ALA A 27 -15.24 -2.89 0.72
N ALA A 28 -14.15 -3.22 -0.01
CA ALA A 28 -12.91 -2.47 0.02
C ALA A 28 -13.17 -1.02 -0.41
N GLU A 29 -12.56 -0.06 0.29
CA GLU A 29 -12.70 1.37 0.03
C GLU A 29 -11.32 1.95 -0.28
N TYR A 30 -10.90 1.83 -1.52
CA TYR A 30 -9.56 2.25 -1.94
C TYR A 30 -9.43 3.76 -2.05
N THR A 31 -8.28 4.26 -1.62
CA THR A 31 -7.89 5.66 -1.74
C THR A 31 -6.45 5.79 -2.23
N THR A 32 -6.17 6.93 -2.86
CA THR A 32 -4.83 7.29 -3.34
C THR A 32 -4.42 8.64 -2.78
N ILE A 33 -3.16 8.75 -2.33
CA ILE A 33 -2.50 10.02 -2.05
C ILE A 33 -1.41 10.17 -3.11
N LEU A 34 -1.49 11.23 -3.91
CA LEU A 34 -0.49 11.55 -4.94
C LEU A 34 0.20 12.85 -4.55
N LEU A 35 1.52 12.81 -4.46
CA LEU A 35 2.37 13.94 -4.07
C LEU A 35 3.53 14.06 -5.04
N ASP A 36 4.01 15.27 -5.27
CA ASP A 36 5.18 15.50 -6.11
C ASP A 36 6.05 16.68 -5.66
N LYS A 37 7.29 16.71 -6.15
CA LYS A 37 8.25 17.76 -5.87
C LYS A 37 9.23 17.93 -7.03
N VAL A 38 9.37 19.15 -7.53
CA VAL A 38 10.38 19.49 -8.57
C VAL A 38 11.77 19.60 -7.95
N VAL A 39 12.76 19.06 -8.67
CA VAL A 39 14.18 19.00 -8.31
C VAL A 39 15.02 19.56 -9.45
N ASN A 40 15.98 20.44 -9.14
CA ASN A 40 16.92 21.04 -10.09
C ASN A 40 18.12 20.12 -10.36
N ARG A 41 17.82 18.87 -10.72
CA ARG A 41 18.79 17.85 -11.13
C ARG A 41 18.14 16.98 -12.22
N THR A 42 18.98 16.34 -13.04
CA THR A 42 18.49 15.37 -14.03
C THR A 42 17.85 14.16 -13.35
N PRO A 43 17.00 13.38 -14.05
CA PRO A 43 16.44 12.14 -13.50
C PRO A 43 17.51 11.18 -12.96
N ASP A 44 18.61 10.99 -13.70
CA ASP A 44 19.74 10.13 -13.28
C ASP A 44 20.35 10.60 -11.95
N GLN A 45 20.64 11.90 -11.85
CA GLN A 45 21.24 12.47 -10.64
C GLN A 45 20.29 12.36 -9.44
N THR A 46 19.00 12.60 -9.65
CA THR A 46 17.99 12.48 -8.62
C THR A 46 17.83 11.03 -8.18
N TRP A 47 17.66 10.12 -9.15
CA TRP A 47 17.44 8.70 -8.85
C TRP A 47 18.64 8.05 -8.16
N ALA A 48 19.86 8.39 -8.55
CA ALA A 48 21.08 7.90 -7.91
C ALA A 48 21.13 8.20 -6.40
N LYS A 49 20.52 9.28 -5.95
CA LYS A 49 20.47 9.67 -4.53
C LYS A 49 19.29 9.06 -3.79
N ILE A 50 18.08 9.08 -4.35
CA ILE A 50 16.86 8.71 -3.63
C ILE A 50 16.32 7.31 -3.96
N GLY A 51 16.72 6.76 -5.14
CA GLY A 51 16.22 5.49 -5.67
C GLY A 51 16.72 4.20 -4.98
N PRO A 52 17.97 4.13 -4.43
CA PRO A 52 18.40 2.93 -3.71
C PRO A 52 17.37 2.51 -2.65
N TYR A 53 17.06 1.19 -2.59
CA TYR A 53 15.89 0.72 -1.85
C TYR A 53 15.92 1.05 -0.34
N CYS A 54 17.12 1.16 0.25
CA CYS A 54 17.31 1.64 1.62
C CYS A 54 17.66 3.14 1.73
N ALA A 55 17.63 3.94 0.66
CA ALA A 55 17.74 5.39 0.77
C ALA A 55 16.60 6.01 1.61
N ILE A 56 15.48 5.29 1.74
CA ILE A 56 14.37 5.62 2.63
C ILE A 56 14.81 5.88 4.08
N ALA A 57 15.89 5.25 4.53
CA ALA A 57 16.42 5.48 5.87
C ALA A 57 16.77 6.96 6.10
N THR A 58 17.28 7.62 5.07
CA THR A 58 17.68 9.02 5.14
C THR A 58 16.49 9.96 5.01
N TRP A 59 15.69 9.81 3.93
CA TRP A 59 14.63 10.78 3.65
C TRP A 59 13.33 10.58 4.48
N LEU A 60 13.09 9.39 5.04
CA LEU A 60 11.95 9.13 5.94
C LEU A 60 12.37 9.04 7.42
N LYS A 61 13.69 9.11 7.70
CA LYS A 61 14.28 9.00 9.05
C LYS A 61 13.86 7.71 9.78
N VAL A 62 14.04 6.59 9.11
CA VAL A 62 13.75 5.24 9.62
C VAL A 62 14.98 4.35 9.55
N THR A 63 15.04 3.27 10.31
CA THR A 63 16.03 2.23 10.04
C THR A 63 15.60 1.39 8.84
N CYS A 64 16.57 0.93 8.03
CA CYS A 64 16.31 0.07 6.88
C CYS A 64 17.36 -1.03 6.77
N VAL A 65 16.91 -2.27 6.64
CA VAL A 65 17.76 -3.44 6.43
C VAL A 65 17.20 -4.24 5.26
N ILE A 66 18.03 -4.58 4.27
CA ILE A 66 17.65 -5.52 3.22
C ILE A 66 17.67 -6.93 3.82
N THR A 67 16.52 -7.57 3.89
CA THR A 67 16.36 -8.92 4.46
C THR A 67 16.37 -10.02 3.40
N ASN A 68 16.04 -9.66 2.15
CA ASN A 68 16.16 -10.52 0.98
C ASN A 68 16.54 -9.67 -0.23
N ASN A 69 17.55 -10.10 -0.98
CA ASN A 69 17.99 -9.46 -2.22
C ASN A 69 17.94 -10.47 -3.35
N VAL A 70 17.12 -10.20 -4.38
CA VAL A 70 16.98 -11.11 -5.52
C VAL A 70 18.05 -10.81 -6.55
N THR A 71 18.84 -11.82 -6.91
CA THR A 71 19.92 -11.68 -7.90
C THR A 71 19.35 -11.41 -9.29
N GLY A 72 19.88 -10.39 -9.97
CA GLY A 72 19.56 -10.06 -11.36
C GLY A 72 18.27 -9.24 -11.54
N THR A 73 17.48 -9.01 -10.49
CA THR A 73 16.31 -8.12 -10.52
C THR A 73 16.06 -7.52 -9.14
N PRO A 74 15.70 -6.23 -9.03
CA PRO A 74 15.31 -5.67 -7.74
C PRO A 74 13.93 -6.15 -7.28
N VAL A 75 13.06 -6.64 -8.20
CA VAL A 75 11.71 -7.11 -7.89
C VAL A 75 11.77 -8.39 -7.06
N GLY A 76 10.99 -8.46 -5.99
CA GLY A 76 11.04 -9.53 -4.99
C GLY A 76 12.00 -9.24 -3.82
N SER A 77 12.84 -8.21 -3.93
CA SER A 77 13.70 -7.80 -2.80
C SER A 77 12.87 -7.26 -1.64
N ASN A 78 13.28 -7.60 -0.42
CA ASN A 78 12.61 -7.20 0.81
C ASN A 78 13.47 -6.24 1.61
N ARG A 79 12.85 -5.22 2.20
CA ARG A 79 13.45 -4.38 3.24
C ARG A 79 12.60 -4.41 4.51
N LEU A 80 13.27 -4.37 5.65
CA LEU A 80 12.64 -4.25 6.96
C LEU A 80 12.90 -2.85 7.49
N LEU A 81 11.84 -2.11 7.76
CA LEU A 81 11.87 -0.76 8.31
C LEU A 81 11.53 -0.79 9.80
N ASN A 82 12.31 -0.08 10.62
CA ASN A 82 12.14 0.01 12.07
C ASN A 82 11.99 -1.36 12.77
N GLY A 83 12.58 -2.41 12.18
CA GLY A 83 12.59 -3.75 12.76
C GLY A 83 11.25 -4.53 12.67
N ASN A 84 10.19 -3.95 12.19
CA ASN A 84 8.85 -4.57 12.21
C ASN A 84 7.99 -4.35 10.95
N ASN A 85 8.34 -3.41 10.08
CA ASN A 85 7.58 -3.14 8.88
C ASN A 85 8.30 -3.72 7.66
N ASN A 86 7.81 -4.85 7.16
CA ASN A 86 8.36 -5.51 5.97
C ASN A 86 7.75 -4.94 4.70
N GLU A 87 8.60 -4.60 3.73
CA GLU A 87 8.20 -4.13 2.41
C GLU A 87 8.84 -4.97 1.32
N ILE A 88 8.03 -5.44 0.38
CA ILE A 88 8.45 -6.22 -0.77
C ILE A 88 8.34 -5.36 -2.02
N MET A 89 9.41 -5.26 -2.80
CA MET A 89 9.38 -4.61 -4.10
C MET A 89 8.62 -5.48 -5.10
N VAL A 90 7.53 -4.98 -5.66
CA VAL A 90 6.64 -5.73 -6.57
C VAL A 90 6.74 -5.28 -8.03
N ALA A 91 7.31 -4.12 -8.29
CA ALA A 91 7.59 -3.63 -9.64
C ALA A 91 8.75 -2.65 -9.61
N ALA A 92 9.51 -2.54 -10.72
CA ALA A 92 10.57 -1.56 -10.89
C ALA A 92 10.72 -1.16 -12.37
N THR A 93 11.16 0.09 -12.59
CA THR A 93 11.64 0.63 -13.86
C THR A 93 13.01 1.28 -13.62
N PRO A 94 13.69 1.83 -14.65
CA PRO A 94 14.94 2.56 -14.42
C PRO A 94 14.84 3.71 -13.39
N TYR A 95 13.66 4.35 -13.27
CA TYR A 95 13.44 5.50 -12.38
C TYR A 95 12.21 5.35 -11.48
N SER A 96 11.79 4.13 -11.18
CA SER A 96 10.73 3.91 -10.21
C SER A 96 10.80 2.55 -9.56
N TYR A 97 10.19 2.43 -8.39
CA TYR A 97 9.80 1.14 -7.82
C TYR A 97 8.45 1.25 -7.11
N THR A 98 7.74 0.13 -7.10
CA THR A 98 6.52 -0.06 -6.31
C THR A 98 6.77 -1.14 -5.26
N TYR A 99 6.28 -0.91 -4.06
CA TYR A 99 6.37 -1.88 -2.96
C TYR A 99 5.02 -2.10 -2.31
N THR A 100 4.88 -3.24 -1.66
CA THR A 100 3.74 -3.60 -0.82
C THR A 100 4.18 -3.89 0.61
N GLN A 101 3.26 -3.72 1.56
CA GLN A 101 3.41 -4.13 2.95
C GLN A 101 2.52 -5.34 3.21
N PRO A 102 3.00 -6.59 3.12
CA PRO A 102 2.17 -7.80 3.19
C PRO A 102 1.39 -7.94 4.50
N SER A 103 1.94 -7.43 5.60
CA SER A 103 1.32 -7.47 6.93
C SER A 103 0.37 -6.29 7.21
N SER A 104 0.16 -5.40 6.23
CA SER A 104 -0.69 -4.23 6.42
C SER A 104 -2.16 -4.61 6.30
N THR A 105 -2.93 -4.31 7.34
CA THR A 105 -4.39 -4.53 7.34
C THR A 105 -5.13 -3.65 6.33
N ILE A 106 -4.48 -2.58 5.85
CA ILE A 106 -5.04 -1.65 4.86
C ILE A 106 -4.52 -1.91 3.44
N LEU A 107 -3.92 -3.08 3.16
CA LEU A 107 -3.40 -3.45 1.83
C LEU A 107 -2.51 -2.35 1.21
N TYR A 108 -1.56 -1.84 2.00
CA TYR A 108 -0.78 -0.65 1.65
C TYR A 108 0.25 -0.92 0.54
N HIS A 109 0.25 -0.03 -0.45
CA HIS A 109 1.24 0.04 -1.52
C HIS A 109 1.79 1.46 -1.65
N GLY A 110 3.06 1.56 -2.02
CA GLY A 110 3.68 2.84 -2.35
C GLY A 110 4.51 2.75 -3.63
N THR A 111 4.50 3.81 -4.42
CA THR A 111 5.37 3.96 -5.58
C THR A 111 6.18 5.24 -5.45
N LEU A 112 7.49 5.11 -5.57
CA LEU A 112 8.42 6.22 -5.76
C LEU A 112 8.83 6.23 -7.24
N ALA A 113 8.73 7.39 -7.88
CA ALA A 113 9.15 7.58 -9.25
C ALA A 113 9.88 8.91 -9.45
N VAL A 114 10.72 9.00 -10.47
CA VAL A 114 11.34 10.23 -10.95
C VAL A 114 10.99 10.40 -12.42
N GLU A 115 10.37 11.53 -12.76
CA GLU A 115 9.96 11.89 -14.10
C GLU A 115 10.85 13.02 -14.65
N PRO A 116 11.21 13.01 -15.94
CA PRO A 116 11.96 14.09 -16.54
C PRO A 116 11.11 15.37 -16.67
N LEU A 117 11.71 16.51 -16.38
CA LEU A 117 11.18 17.84 -16.66
C LEU A 117 12.19 18.66 -17.47
N ASP A 118 11.73 19.72 -18.10
CA ASP A 118 12.56 20.68 -18.84
C ASP A 118 13.59 19.98 -19.76
N ARG A 119 13.11 19.07 -20.61
CA ARG A 119 13.94 18.26 -21.54
C ARG A 119 15.04 17.47 -20.82
N GLY A 120 14.77 17.02 -19.61
CA GLY A 120 15.70 16.21 -18.80
C GLY A 120 16.73 17.02 -18.00
N ARG A 121 16.67 18.34 -18.01
CA ARG A 121 17.54 19.20 -17.17
C ARG A 121 17.10 19.25 -15.71
N GLN A 122 15.80 19.05 -15.48
CA GLN A 122 15.17 18.94 -14.18
C GLN A 122 14.43 17.60 -14.08
N SER A 123 14.03 17.26 -12.88
CA SER A 123 13.18 16.12 -12.62
C SER A 123 12.05 16.46 -11.66
N LYS A 124 11.06 15.59 -11.63
CA LYS A 124 9.96 15.63 -10.66
C LYS A 124 9.94 14.30 -9.92
N ILE A 125 10.10 14.35 -8.61
CA ILE A 125 9.85 13.19 -7.75
C ILE A 125 8.33 13.06 -7.61
N VAL A 126 7.80 11.87 -7.87
CA VAL A 126 6.38 11.53 -7.68
C VAL A 126 6.29 10.43 -6.65
N TYR A 127 5.45 10.61 -5.65
CA TYR A 127 5.17 9.59 -4.64
C TYR A 127 3.67 9.32 -4.59
N SER A 128 3.28 8.09 -4.88
CA SER A 128 1.90 7.66 -4.74
C SER A 128 1.75 6.61 -3.65
N LEU A 129 0.73 6.77 -2.82
CA LEU A 129 0.32 5.83 -1.80
C LEU A 129 -1.07 5.33 -2.16
N PHE A 130 -1.25 4.01 -2.16
CA PHE A 130 -2.53 3.37 -2.44
C PHE A 130 -2.86 2.39 -1.32
N TYR A 131 -4.05 2.47 -0.76
CA TYR A 131 -4.47 1.58 0.32
C TYR A 131 -6.00 1.49 0.45
N ASP A 132 -6.47 0.41 1.09
CA ASP A 132 -7.85 0.25 1.50
C ASP A 132 -8.08 0.97 2.83
N GLN A 133 -8.98 1.94 2.86
CA GLN A 133 -9.31 2.67 4.08
C GLN A 133 -10.50 2.09 4.86
N ALA A 134 -11.21 1.08 4.33
CA ALA A 134 -12.32 0.45 5.02
C ALA A 134 -11.96 -0.05 6.45
N PRO A 135 -10.77 -0.68 6.68
CA PRO A 135 -10.36 -1.11 8.01
C PRO A 135 -10.13 0.02 9.03
N LEU A 136 -10.04 1.28 8.59
CA LEU A 136 -9.88 2.43 9.49
C LEU A 136 -11.19 2.81 10.20
N GLY A 137 -12.32 2.30 9.73
CA GLY A 137 -13.63 2.47 10.35
C GLY A 137 -14.30 3.80 10.00
N THR A 138 -14.23 4.80 10.89
CA THR A 138 -14.99 6.05 10.75
C THR A 138 -14.40 7.01 9.71
N ASP A 139 -15.24 7.87 9.12
CA ASP A 139 -14.79 8.90 8.17
C ASP A 139 -13.79 9.87 8.82
N GLN A 140 -13.93 10.15 10.10
CA GLN A 140 -12.94 10.94 10.84
C GLN A 140 -11.57 10.24 10.87
N ALA A 141 -11.53 8.95 11.23
CA ALA A 141 -10.27 8.18 11.26
C ALA A 141 -9.62 8.07 9.87
N LYS A 142 -10.43 7.91 8.80
CA LYS A 142 -9.95 7.93 7.41
C LYS A 142 -9.33 9.29 7.06
N ALA A 143 -10.01 10.39 7.39
CA ALA A 143 -9.51 11.74 7.13
C ALA A 143 -8.21 12.03 7.90
N GLU A 144 -8.13 11.69 9.18
CA GLU A 144 -6.93 11.87 10.02
C GLU A 144 -5.75 11.02 9.52
N ASN A 145 -6.00 9.76 9.13
CA ASN A 145 -4.97 8.89 8.54
C ASN A 145 -4.42 9.49 7.24
N ARG A 146 -5.33 9.95 6.36
CA ARG A 146 -4.95 10.60 5.10
C ARG A 146 -4.12 11.87 5.35
N ALA A 147 -4.55 12.74 6.25
CA ALA A 147 -3.84 13.99 6.59
C ALA A 147 -2.44 13.70 7.16
N THR A 148 -2.33 12.74 8.08
CA THR A 148 -1.06 12.33 8.68
C THR A 148 -0.09 11.78 7.64
N ARG A 149 -0.55 10.91 6.73
CA ARG A 149 0.28 10.37 5.64
C ARG A 149 0.70 11.46 4.67
N THR A 150 -0.23 12.32 4.27
CA THR A 150 0.05 13.46 3.37
C THR A 150 1.14 14.37 3.94
N LYS A 151 1.03 14.75 5.21
CA LYS A 151 2.05 15.56 5.90
C LYS A 151 3.41 14.85 5.90
N ARG A 152 3.46 13.60 6.39
CA ARG A 152 4.69 12.81 6.50
C ARG A 152 5.41 12.66 5.16
N PHE A 153 4.67 12.39 4.09
CA PHE A 153 5.28 12.17 2.77
C PHE A 153 5.62 13.48 2.04
N ASN A 154 4.97 14.61 2.35
CA ASN A 154 5.46 15.92 1.93
C ASN A 154 6.81 16.25 2.57
N GLU A 155 6.97 16.02 3.88
CA GLU A 155 8.25 16.17 4.58
C GLU A 155 9.33 15.24 4.00
N ALA A 156 8.97 14.02 3.63
CA ALA A 156 9.86 13.10 2.95
C ALA A 156 10.28 13.60 1.55
N LEU A 157 9.36 14.18 0.78
CA LEU A 157 9.68 14.79 -0.52
C LEU A 157 10.62 15.99 -0.38
N ASP A 158 10.46 16.80 0.65
CA ASP A 158 11.38 17.91 0.94
C ASP A 158 12.80 17.39 1.28
N ALA A 159 12.87 16.31 2.06
CA ALA A 159 14.14 15.66 2.37
C ALA A 159 14.79 15.00 1.13
N MET A 160 14.01 14.36 0.27
CA MET A 160 14.48 13.78 -1.00
C MET A 160 15.03 14.89 -1.93
N LYS A 161 14.31 16.01 -2.06
CA LYS A 161 14.78 17.17 -2.83
C LYS A 161 16.11 17.68 -2.30
N ALA A 162 16.22 17.90 -0.99
CA ALA A 162 17.45 18.35 -0.37
C ALA A 162 18.61 17.35 -0.60
N MET A 163 18.35 16.04 -0.49
CA MET A 163 19.32 14.98 -0.81
C MET A 163 19.79 15.01 -2.26
N ALA A 164 18.85 15.17 -3.19
CA ALA A 164 19.15 15.17 -4.61
C ALA A 164 19.95 16.41 -5.04
N GLU A 165 19.66 17.59 -4.45
CA GLU A 165 20.31 18.85 -4.77
C GLU A 165 21.61 19.11 -3.99
N ALA A 166 21.92 18.32 -2.97
CA ALA A 166 23.21 18.36 -2.29
C ALA A 166 24.37 18.06 -3.24
N GLN A 167 25.47 18.81 -3.09
CA GLN A 167 26.71 18.65 -3.88
C GLN A 167 27.45 17.37 -3.52
#